data_38f29f9f43fbaddb28ee0e036a959e47
#
_entry.id   38f29f9f43fbaddb28ee0e036a959e47
#
_cell.length_a   1.000
_cell.length_b   1.000
_cell.length_c   1.000
_cell.angle_alpha   90.00
_cell.angle_beta   90.00
_cell.angle_gamma   90.00
#
_symmetry.space_group_name_H-M   'P 1'
#
loop_
_entity.id
_entity.type
_entity.pdbx_description
1 polymer ?
#
loop_
_entity_poly.entity_id
_entity_poly.type
_entity_poly.pdbx_seq_one_letter_code
_entity_poly.pdbx_strand_id
1 'polypeptide(L)'
;GLFSFNTPNFILRFALGKTDYQLGVEDYRRFAAEYEYFGRSVWQQTLNLTAEEQRQLITLLEKNYRPENRIYRYNFFYDNCATRPRDKVEESLQKSGSQLLFSNAHTENGETKSYRDIVHQYTKGHPWAQFGIDFCIGSQADHPINDRQMMFAPFYLMDAFAGARIANTSDNKALVASTKKIIDCEPDVSDSAENDIWNM
;
A
#
# COMPACT_ATOMS: atom_id res chain seq x y z
N GLY A 1 -3.83 0.77 10.77
CA GLY A 1 -5.29 0.78 10.59
C GLY A 1 -5.95 -0.36 11.36
N LEU A 2 -7.25 -0.30 11.52
CA LEU A 2 -7.98 -1.26 12.33
C LEU A 2 -9.13 -1.88 11.52
N PHE A 3 -9.17 -3.23 11.49
CA PHE A 3 -10.31 -4.01 11.07
C PHE A 3 -11.05 -4.58 12.29
N SER A 4 -12.36 -4.74 12.18
CA SER A 4 -13.14 -5.50 13.16
C SER A 4 -13.25 -6.96 12.71
N PHE A 5 -12.35 -7.81 13.18
CA PHE A 5 -12.32 -9.25 12.84
C PHE A 5 -13.49 -10.04 13.45
N ASN A 6 -14.17 -9.49 14.43
CA ASN A 6 -15.31 -10.13 15.10
C ASN A 6 -16.60 -10.13 14.26
N THR A 7 -16.57 -9.58 13.06
CA THR A 7 -17.73 -9.55 12.17
C THR A 7 -17.95 -10.94 11.56
N PRO A 8 -19.15 -11.53 11.66
CA PRO A 8 -19.46 -12.81 10.99
C PRO A 8 -19.12 -12.75 9.50
N ASN A 9 -18.53 -13.82 8.97
CA ASN A 9 -18.09 -13.92 7.57
C ASN A 9 -17.11 -12.80 7.15
N PHE A 10 -16.21 -12.36 8.06
CA PHE A 10 -15.26 -11.28 7.80
C PHE A 10 -14.49 -11.49 6.48
N ILE A 11 -13.91 -12.66 6.25
CA ILE A 11 -13.10 -12.97 5.06
C ILE A 11 -13.91 -12.77 3.77
N LEU A 12 -15.13 -13.30 3.72
CA LEU A 12 -16.01 -13.13 2.55
C LEU A 12 -16.39 -11.66 2.34
N ARG A 13 -16.74 -10.95 3.41
CA ARG A 13 -17.08 -9.52 3.34
C ARG A 13 -15.88 -8.67 2.94
N PHE A 14 -14.68 -9.02 3.41
CA PHE A 14 -13.43 -8.37 3.04
C PHE A 14 -13.17 -8.53 1.53
N ALA A 15 -13.22 -9.75 1.02
CA ALA A 15 -13.02 -10.03 -0.39
C ALA A 15 -14.05 -9.33 -1.29
N LEU A 16 -15.31 -9.20 -0.83
CA LEU A 16 -16.38 -8.48 -1.53
C LEU A 16 -16.30 -6.95 -1.36
N GLY A 17 -15.29 -6.40 -0.69
CA GLY A 17 -15.19 -4.97 -0.41
C GLY A 17 -16.31 -4.43 0.48
N LYS A 18 -16.84 -5.25 1.39
CA LYS A 18 -17.95 -4.91 2.30
C LYS A 18 -17.52 -4.73 3.76
N THR A 19 -16.23 -4.52 4.00
CA THR A 19 -15.69 -4.23 5.32
C THR A 19 -15.32 -2.76 5.44
N ASP A 20 -15.49 -2.20 6.61
CA ASP A 20 -15.00 -0.86 6.91
C ASP A 20 -13.64 -0.95 7.59
N TYR A 21 -12.79 -0.02 7.22
CA TYR A 21 -11.44 0.11 7.75
C TYR A 21 -11.30 1.46 8.40
N GLN A 22 -10.63 1.50 9.54
CA GLN A 22 -10.37 2.74 10.27
C GLN A 22 -8.90 3.12 10.19
N LEU A 23 -8.64 4.35 9.78
CA LEU A 23 -7.31 4.95 9.85
C LEU A 23 -6.91 5.13 11.32
N GLY A 24 -5.73 4.63 11.68
CA GLY A 24 -5.12 4.81 13.00
C GLY A 24 -3.84 5.64 12.91
N VAL A 25 -3.49 6.27 14.01
CA VAL A 25 -2.20 6.93 14.24
C VAL A 25 -1.63 6.38 15.54
N GLU A 26 -0.36 6.03 15.54
CA GLU A 26 0.32 5.51 16.72
C GLU A 26 1.74 6.07 16.84
N ASP A 27 2.32 5.94 18.01
CA ASP A 27 3.71 6.34 18.26
C ASP A 27 4.68 5.43 17.49
N TYR A 28 5.70 6.04 16.88
CA TYR A 28 6.69 5.31 16.07
C TYR A 28 7.43 4.23 16.86
N ARG A 29 7.74 4.45 18.15
CA ARG A 29 8.47 3.46 18.97
C ARG A 29 7.62 2.20 19.19
N ARG A 30 6.30 2.39 19.39
CA ARG A 30 5.38 1.28 19.53
C ARG A 30 5.23 0.51 18.23
N PHE A 31 5.08 1.22 17.11
CA PHE A 31 5.06 0.64 15.78
C PHE A 31 6.34 -0.18 15.50
N ALA A 32 7.53 0.39 15.75
CA ALA A 32 8.80 -0.29 15.52
C ALA A 32 8.93 -1.55 16.36
N ALA A 33 8.62 -1.47 17.67
CA ALA A 33 8.68 -2.61 18.57
C ALA A 33 7.73 -3.75 18.16
N GLU A 34 6.53 -3.41 17.64
CA GLU A 34 5.58 -4.40 17.13
C GLU A 34 6.14 -5.13 15.89
N TYR A 35 6.71 -4.38 14.94
CA TYR A 35 7.28 -4.97 13.73
C TYR A 35 8.51 -5.84 14.02
N GLU A 36 9.39 -5.41 14.92
CA GLU A 36 10.52 -6.19 15.39
C GLU A 36 10.07 -7.47 16.10
N TYR A 37 9.06 -7.38 16.98
CA TYR A 37 8.51 -8.55 17.68
C TYR A 37 7.93 -9.60 16.72
N PHE A 38 7.28 -9.18 15.64
CA PHE A 38 6.73 -10.08 14.63
C PHE A 38 7.71 -10.45 13.51
N GLY A 39 9.00 -10.10 13.64
CA GLY A 39 10.00 -10.43 12.62
C GLY A 39 9.76 -9.76 11.28
N ARG A 40 9.10 -8.58 11.24
CA ARG A 40 8.71 -7.89 10.01
C ARG A 40 9.67 -6.75 9.68
N SER A 41 10.20 -6.77 8.46
CA SER A 41 11.04 -5.69 7.96
C SER A 41 10.23 -4.45 7.57
N VAL A 42 10.83 -3.25 7.75
CA VAL A 42 10.20 -1.97 7.40
C VAL A 42 11.13 -1.15 6.53
N TRP A 43 10.59 -0.64 5.42
CA TRP A 43 11.26 0.29 4.52
C TRP A 43 10.67 1.68 4.68
N GLN A 44 11.53 2.68 4.66
CA GLN A 44 11.18 4.09 4.71
C GLN A 44 11.64 4.79 3.43
N GLN A 45 10.74 5.55 2.81
CA GLN A 45 11.05 6.47 1.72
C GLN A 45 10.91 7.91 2.20
N THR A 46 11.99 8.70 2.04
CA THR A 46 11.96 10.13 2.31
C THR A 46 11.53 10.84 1.03
N LEU A 47 10.41 11.55 1.08
CA LEU A 47 9.89 12.29 -0.08
C LEU A 47 10.56 13.65 -0.21
N ASN A 48 10.87 14.04 -1.45
CA ASN A 48 11.53 15.29 -1.80
C ASN A 48 10.50 16.43 -2.01
N LEU A 49 9.69 16.67 -0.99
CA LEU A 49 8.64 17.68 -1.01
C LEU A 49 9.16 19.04 -0.53
N THR A 50 8.72 20.13 -1.16
CA THR A 50 8.88 21.48 -0.65
C THR A 50 8.11 21.70 0.65
N ALA A 51 8.42 22.75 1.39
CA ALA A 51 7.69 23.09 2.61
C ALA A 51 6.19 23.32 2.37
N GLU A 52 5.82 23.85 1.19
CA GLU A 52 4.42 24.04 0.82
C GLU A 52 3.73 22.70 0.53
N GLU A 53 4.35 21.84 -0.27
CA GLU A 53 3.84 20.48 -0.57
C GLU A 53 3.67 19.65 0.70
N GLN A 54 4.63 19.76 1.65
CA GLN A 54 4.52 19.11 2.98
C GLN A 54 3.34 19.64 3.79
N ARG A 55 3.12 20.96 3.84
CA ARG A 55 1.98 21.55 4.56
C ARG A 55 0.65 21.08 3.98
N GLN A 56 0.55 21.04 2.64
CA GLN A 56 -0.65 20.53 1.96
C GLN A 56 -0.89 19.05 2.29
N LEU A 57 0.16 18.22 2.26
CA LEU A 57 0.05 16.80 2.61
C LEU A 57 -0.40 16.61 4.07
N ILE A 58 0.21 17.33 5.02
CA ILE A 58 -0.17 17.28 6.45
C ILE A 58 -1.64 17.67 6.61
N THR A 59 -2.07 18.76 5.99
CA THR A 59 -3.48 19.21 6.04
C THR A 59 -4.45 18.15 5.53
N LEU A 60 -4.08 17.45 4.44
CA LEU A 60 -4.89 16.37 3.89
C LEU A 60 -4.94 15.15 4.81
N LEU A 61 -3.82 14.79 5.44
CA LEU A 61 -3.75 13.68 6.39
C LEU A 61 -4.55 13.99 7.66
N GLU A 62 -4.44 15.20 8.22
CA GLU A 62 -5.23 15.65 9.37
C GLU A 62 -6.73 15.64 9.05
N LYS A 63 -7.13 16.15 7.88
CA LYS A 63 -8.52 16.07 7.41
C LYS A 63 -9.00 14.62 7.31
N ASN A 64 -8.15 13.72 6.79
CA ASN A 64 -8.49 12.30 6.65
C ASN A 64 -8.61 11.60 8.01
N TYR A 65 -7.88 12.06 9.03
CA TYR A 65 -7.89 11.48 10.38
C TYR A 65 -9.08 11.95 11.23
N ARG A 66 -9.84 12.98 10.82
CA ARG A 66 -11.02 13.44 11.57
C ARG A 66 -12.03 12.32 11.74
N PRO A 67 -12.79 12.29 12.85
CA PRO A 67 -13.77 11.24 13.16
C PRO A 67 -14.73 10.91 12.00
N GLU A 68 -15.18 11.93 11.29
CA GLU A 68 -16.10 11.83 10.16
C GLU A 68 -15.47 11.24 8.88
N ASN A 69 -14.13 11.24 8.77
CA ASN A 69 -13.41 10.83 7.56
C ASN A 69 -12.52 9.59 7.74
N ARG A 70 -12.21 9.22 8.99
CA ARG A 70 -11.22 8.16 9.26
C ARG A 70 -11.73 6.75 9.02
N ILE A 71 -13.05 6.56 8.92
CA ILE A 71 -13.65 5.27 8.61
C ILE A 71 -14.06 5.29 7.14
N TYR A 72 -13.65 4.27 6.41
CA TYR A 72 -13.98 4.15 5.00
C TYR A 72 -14.22 2.71 4.58
N ARG A 73 -14.97 2.54 3.47
CA ARG A 73 -15.18 1.24 2.85
C ARG A 73 -13.90 0.77 2.19
N TYR A 74 -13.33 -0.30 2.73
CA TYR A 74 -12.11 -0.89 2.21
C TYR A 74 -12.38 -1.70 0.93
N ASN A 75 -11.55 -1.48 -0.08
CA ASN A 75 -11.53 -2.30 -1.27
C ASN A 75 -10.10 -2.77 -1.53
N PHE A 76 -9.90 -4.08 -1.55
CA PHE A 76 -8.59 -4.71 -1.59
C PHE A 76 -7.73 -4.23 -2.77
N PHE A 77 -8.34 -4.03 -3.95
CA PHE A 77 -7.62 -3.61 -5.15
C PHE A 77 -7.66 -2.10 -5.41
N TYR A 78 -8.74 -1.43 -5.05
CA TYR A 78 -9.01 -0.07 -5.52
C TYR A 78 -8.90 1.01 -4.44
N ASP A 79 -9.16 0.69 -3.17
CA ASP A 79 -9.14 1.66 -2.07
C ASP A 79 -8.62 1.00 -0.78
N ASN A 80 -7.30 0.89 -0.69
CA ASN A 80 -6.60 0.18 0.38
C ASN A 80 -5.50 1.04 1.04
N CYS A 81 -4.72 0.42 1.93
CA CYS A 81 -3.63 1.09 2.66
C CYS A 81 -2.45 1.53 1.78
N ALA A 82 -2.32 1.05 0.55
CA ALA A 82 -1.30 1.47 -0.41
C ALA A 82 -1.84 2.56 -1.36
N THR A 83 -3.07 2.39 -1.90
CA THR A 83 -3.64 3.33 -2.86
C THR A 83 -3.97 4.69 -2.23
N ARG A 84 -4.47 4.71 -0.97
CA ARG A 84 -4.81 5.97 -0.29
C ARG A 84 -3.61 6.89 -0.03
N PRO A 85 -2.48 6.45 0.51
CA PRO A 85 -1.28 7.29 0.62
C PRO A 85 -0.82 7.84 -0.72
N ARG A 86 -0.79 7.00 -1.78
CA ARG A 86 -0.50 7.45 -3.14
C ARG A 86 -1.38 8.63 -3.55
N ASP A 87 -2.69 8.46 -3.43
CA ASP A 87 -3.66 9.46 -3.87
C ASP A 87 -3.55 10.75 -3.03
N LYS A 88 -3.18 10.65 -1.73
CA LYS A 88 -2.95 11.84 -0.89
C LYS A 88 -1.68 12.60 -1.27
N VAL A 89 -0.62 11.90 -1.65
CA VAL A 89 0.59 12.55 -2.18
C VAL A 89 0.29 13.26 -3.51
N GLU A 90 -0.41 12.59 -4.43
CA GLU A 90 -0.84 13.22 -5.69
C GLU A 90 -1.71 14.46 -5.44
N GLU A 91 -2.72 14.36 -4.58
CA GLU A 91 -3.62 15.47 -4.23
C GLU A 91 -2.86 16.67 -3.63
N SER A 92 -1.85 16.40 -2.78
CA SER A 92 -1.06 17.46 -2.17
C SER A 92 -0.21 18.21 -3.19
N LEU A 93 0.39 17.48 -4.13
CA LEU A 93 1.21 18.06 -5.21
C LEU A 93 0.34 18.88 -6.16
N GLN A 94 -0.83 18.36 -6.57
CA GLN A 94 -1.77 19.09 -7.43
C GLN A 94 -2.22 20.40 -6.79
N LYS A 95 -2.53 20.41 -5.50
CA LYS A 95 -2.91 21.62 -4.75
C LYS A 95 -1.79 22.66 -4.65
N SER A 96 -0.54 22.20 -4.73
CA SER A 96 0.65 23.06 -4.73
C SER A 96 1.10 23.47 -6.15
N GLY A 97 0.32 23.14 -7.19
CA GLY A 97 0.65 23.46 -8.57
C GLY A 97 1.71 22.54 -9.20
N SER A 98 2.00 21.41 -8.57
CA SER A 98 2.91 20.38 -9.07
C SER A 98 2.13 19.16 -9.57
N GLN A 99 2.75 18.34 -10.42
CA GLN A 99 2.17 17.10 -10.92
C GLN A 99 3.10 15.92 -10.59
N LEU A 100 2.51 14.81 -10.14
CA LEU A 100 3.23 13.56 -9.94
C LEU A 100 3.20 12.73 -11.23
N LEU A 101 4.38 12.39 -11.73
CA LEU A 101 4.56 11.57 -12.93
C LEU A 101 5.14 10.22 -12.53
N PHE A 102 4.39 9.16 -12.80
CA PHE A 102 4.87 7.79 -12.65
C PHE A 102 5.46 7.27 -13.96
N SER A 103 6.44 6.39 -13.87
CA SER A 103 6.93 5.63 -15.00
C SER A 103 5.97 4.44 -15.26
N ASN A 104 5.79 4.07 -16.52
CA ASN A 104 5.03 2.87 -16.91
C ASN A 104 5.97 1.70 -17.21
N ALA A 105 7.01 1.53 -16.42
CA ALA A 105 8.13 0.63 -16.71
C ALA A 105 7.71 -0.84 -16.93
N HIS A 106 6.74 -1.33 -16.17
CA HIS A 106 6.27 -2.72 -16.34
C HIS A 106 5.50 -2.89 -17.66
N THR A 107 4.56 -2.00 -17.92
CA THR A 107 3.75 -2.04 -19.16
C THR A 107 4.61 -1.77 -20.40
N GLU A 108 5.54 -0.83 -20.33
CA GLU A 108 6.46 -0.51 -21.44
C GLU A 108 7.42 -1.65 -21.76
N ASN A 109 7.82 -2.44 -20.75
CA ASN A 109 8.63 -3.65 -20.95
C ASN A 109 7.82 -4.88 -21.41
N GLY A 110 6.51 -4.71 -21.64
CA GLY A 110 5.63 -5.80 -22.07
C GLY A 110 5.26 -6.78 -20.97
N GLU A 111 5.50 -6.44 -19.69
CA GLU A 111 5.04 -7.23 -18.57
C GLU A 111 3.53 -7.05 -18.39
N THR A 112 2.78 -8.10 -18.67
CA THR A 112 1.35 -8.13 -18.37
C THR A 112 1.11 -8.97 -17.11
N LYS A 113 0.62 -8.33 -16.06
CA LYS A 113 0.22 -9.00 -14.81
C LYS A 113 -1.23 -8.72 -14.53
N SER A 114 -1.89 -9.65 -13.87
CA SER A 114 -3.22 -9.48 -13.30
C SER A 114 -3.11 -9.18 -11.79
N TYR A 115 -4.23 -8.81 -11.18
CA TYR A 115 -4.29 -8.72 -9.71
C TYR A 115 -3.94 -10.06 -9.06
N ARG A 116 -4.43 -11.17 -9.63
CA ARG A 116 -4.15 -12.53 -9.14
C ARG A 116 -2.67 -12.86 -9.19
N ASP A 117 -1.98 -12.54 -10.29
CA ASP A 117 -0.54 -12.79 -10.40
C ASP A 117 0.26 -12.11 -9.31
N ILE A 118 -0.12 -10.87 -8.98
CA ILE A 118 0.53 -10.14 -7.89
C ILE A 118 0.20 -10.76 -6.53
N VAL A 119 -1.07 -11.11 -6.27
CA VAL A 119 -1.45 -11.77 -5.01
C VAL A 119 -0.71 -13.10 -4.84
N HIS A 120 -0.53 -13.88 -5.90
CA HIS A 120 0.22 -15.13 -5.86
C HIS A 120 1.69 -14.95 -5.47
N GLN A 121 2.31 -13.80 -5.79
CA GLN A 121 3.68 -13.51 -5.34
C GLN A 121 3.77 -13.42 -3.81
N TYR A 122 2.73 -12.86 -3.16
CA TYR A 122 2.67 -12.72 -1.70
C TYR A 122 2.20 -13.98 -0.97
N THR A 123 1.52 -14.88 -1.67
CA THR A 123 1.02 -16.14 -1.09
C THR A 123 1.88 -17.35 -1.46
N LYS A 124 3.03 -17.12 -2.08
CA LYS A 124 3.97 -18.18 -2.47
C LYS A 124 4.42 -18.97 -1.24
N GLY A 125 4.25 -20.30 -1.29
CA GLY A 125 4.56 -21.20 -0.16
C GLY A 125 3.35 -21.50 0.74
N HIS A 126 2.21 -20.82 0.56
CA HIS A 126 0.99 -21.00 1.35
C HIS A 126 -0.20 -21.45 0.49
N PRO A 127 -0.24 -22.70 -0.02
CA PRO A 127 -1.20 -23.13 -1.04
C PRO A 127 -2.65 -23.06 -0.58
N TRP A 128 -2.94 -23.30 0.69
CA TRP A 128 -4.30 -23.21 1.22
C TRP A 128 -4.79 -21.75 1.33
N ALA A 129 -3.91 -20.83 1.72
CA ALA A 129 -4.22 -19.41 1.72
C ALA A 129 -4.46 -18.90 0.30
N GLN A 130 -3.58 -19.26 -0.62
CA GLN A 130 -3.72 -18.94 -2.04
C GLN A 130 -5.05 -19.43 -2.59
N PHE A 131 -5.42 -20.70 -2.37
CA PHE A 131 -6.70 -21.25 -2.79
C PHE A 131 -7.91 -20.47 -2.22
N GLY A 132 -7.87 -20.17 -0.91
CA GLY A 132 -8.94 -19.41 -0.26
C GLY A 132 -9.10 -18.00 -0.81
N ILE A 133 -8.00 -17.32 -1.06
CA ILE A 133 -7.98 -15.98 -1.66
C ILE A 133 -8.49 -16.05 -3.10
N ASP A 134 -8.01 -17.00 -3.90
CA ASP A 134 -8.41 -17.20 -5.29
C ASP A 134 -9.92 -17.39 -5.42
N PHE A 135 -10.50 -18.19 -4.52
CA PHE A 135 -11.93 -18.39 -4.48
C PHE A 135 -12.71 -17.10 -4.18
N CYS A 136 -12.14 -16.23 -3.34
CA CYS A 136 -12.80 -15.00 -2.91
C CYS A 136 -12.69 -13.83 -3.90
N ILE A 137 -11.55 -13.68 -4.60
CA ILE A 137 -11.30 -12.52 -5.47
C ILE A 137 -12.02 -12.60 -6.83
N GLY A 138 -12.44 -13.80 -7.24
CA GLY A 138 -13.20 -14.01 -8.46
C GLY A 138 -12.42 -13.76 -9.77
N SER A 139 -13.09 -13.95 -10.90
CA SER A 139 -12.48 -13.88 -12.24
C SER A 139 -12.11 -12.46 -12.68
N GLN A 140 -12.64 -11.42 -12.04
CA GLN A 140 -12.25 -10.03 -12.36
C GLN A 140 -10.77 -9.75 -12.04
N ALA A 141 -10.18 -10.55 -11.16
CA ALA A 141 -8.75 -10.45 -10.82
C ALA A 141 -7.81 -11.01 -11.89
N ASP A 142 -8.33 -11.64 -12.95
CA ASP A 142 -7.54 -12.31 -14.00
C ASP A 142 -7.24 -11.40 -15.20
N HIS A 143 -7.85 -10.22 -15.27
CA HIS A 143 -7.59 -9.29 -16.36
C HIS A 143 -6.23 -8.58 -16.19
N PRO A 144 -5.51 -8.35 -17.30
CA PRO A 144 -4.29 -7.54 -17.28
C PRO A 144 -4.53 -6.16 -16.67
N ILE A 145 -3.61 -5.71 -15.83
CA ILE A 145 -3.65 -4.42 -15.15
C ILE A 145 -2.45 -3.55 -15.54
N ASN A 146 -2.62 -2.24 -15.44
CA ASN A 146 -1.57 -1.28 -15.72
C ASN A 146 -0.73 -0.97 -14.46
N ASP A 147 0.40 -0.27 -14.64
CA ASP A 147 1.34 0.08 -13.58
C ASP A 147 0.66 0.80 -12.39
N ARG A 148 -0.29 1.71 -12.68
CA ARG A 148 -1.05 2.40 -11.63
C ARG A 148 -1.90 1.43 -10.79
N GLN A 149 -2.52 0.46 -11.43
CA GLN A 149 -3.31 -0.57 -10.74
C GLN A 149 -2.43 -1.51 -9.93
N MET A 150 -1.19 -1.81 -10.39
CA MET A 150 -0.23 -2.62 -9.63
C MET A 150 0.15 -1.99 -8.29
N MET A 151 0.06 -0.67 -8.14
CA MET A 151 0.34 0.06 -6.89
C MET A 151 -0.65 -0.24 -5.74
N PHE A 152 -1.63 -1.13 -5.94
CA PHE A 152 -2.43 -1.64 -4.82
C PHE A 152 -1.58 -2.46 -3.85
N ALA A 153 -0.49 -3.06 -4.35
CA ALA A 153 0.44 -3.83 -3.57
C ALA A 153 1.59 -2.94 -3.05
N PRO A 154 1.98 -3.03 -1.76
CA PRO A 154 2.91 -2.09 -1.13
C PRO A 154 4.28 -2.00 -1.81
N PHE A 155 4.87 -3.11 -2.24
CA PHE A 155 6.18 -3.09 -2.91
C PHE A 155 6.10 -2.46 -4.30
N TYR A 156 5.04 -2.70 -5.06
CA TYR A 156 4.82 -2.03 -6.34
C TYR A 156 4.63 -0.53 -6.17
N LEU A 157 3.95 -0.09 -5.10
CA LEU A 157 3.85 1.33 -4.76
C LEU A 157 5.22 1.91 -4.39
N MET A 158 6.01 1.21 -3.58
CA MET A 158 7.35 1.63 -3.20
C MET A 158 8.26 1.81 -4.41
N ASP A 159 8.25 0.86 -5.35
CA ASP A 159 9.04 0.92 -6.58
C ASP A 159 8.56 2.03 -7.51
N ALA A 160 7.24 2.17 -7.67
CA ALA A 160 6.66 3.25 -8.46
C ALA A 160 7.01 4.64 -7.89
N PHE A 161 7.02 4.80 -6.57
CA PHE A 161 7.44 6.05 -5.91
C PHE A 161 8.93 6.31 -6.12
N ALA A 162 9.78 5.27 -6.04
CA ALA A 162 11.22 5.40 -6.28
C ALA A 162 11.53 5.91 -7.70
N GLY A 163 10.74 5.51 -8.69
CA GLY A 163 10.86 5.96 -10.08
C GLY A 163 10.09 7.24 -10.43
N ALA A 164 9.21 7.71 -9.53
CA ALA A 164 8.34 8.84 -9.82
C ALA A 164 9.06 10.19 -9.77
N ARG A 165 8.53 11.15 -10.51
CA ARG A 165 9.05 12.52 -10.58
C ARG A 165 7.96 13.54 -10.27
N ILE A 166 8.35 14.63 -9.59
CA ILE A 166 7.52 15.81 -9.37
C ILE A 166 7.86 16.81 -10.46
N ALA A 167 6.89 17.15 -11.28
CA ALA A 167 7.01 18.15 -12.33
C ALA A 167 6.19 19.39 -11.97
N ASN A 168 6.80 20.57 -12.13
CA ASN A 168 6.12 21.87 -12.11
C ASN A 168 6.65 22.74 -13.25
N THR A 169 6.20 23.98 -13.35
CA THR A 169 6.61 24.92 -14.42
C THR A 169 8.12 25.21 -14.46
N SER A 170 8.84 24.95 -13.37
CA SER A 170 10.24 25.37 -13.21
C SER A 170 11.20 24.21 -12.92
N ASP A 171 10.70 23.06 -12.51
CA ASP A 171 11.52 21.95 -12.02
C ASP A 171 10.92 20.57 -12.31
N ASN A 172 11.80 19.58 -12.45
CA ASN A 172 11.44 18.17 -12.61
C ASN A 172 12.38 17.32 -11.74
N LYS A 173 12.00 17.10 -10.49
CA LYS A 173 12.82 16.41 -9.48
C LYS A 173 12.27 15.02 -9.15
N ALA A 174 13.12 14.12 -8.64
CA ALA A 174 12.69 12.83 -8.14
C ALA A 174 11.74 13.00 -6.94
N LEU A 175 10.68 12.19 -6.87
CA LEU A 175 9.76 12.16 -5.74
C LEU A 175 10.46 11.68 -4.47
N VAL A 176 11.26 10.62 -4.57
CA VAL A 176 11.96 9.99 -3.44
C VAL A 176 13.40 10.45 -3.39
N ALA A 177 13.81 11.06 -2.29
CA ALA A 177 15.18 11.47 -2.03
C ALA A 177 16.05 10.30 -1.55
N SER A 178 15.48 9.39 -0.76
CA SER A 178 16.18 8.19 -0.27
C SER A 178 15.19 7.09 0.14
N THR A 179 15.61 5.84 -0.04
CA THR A 179 14.93 4.64 0.48
C THR A 179 15.87 3.93 1.45
N LYS A 180 15.39 3.58 2.64
CA LYS A 180 16.16 2.87 3.67
C LYS A 180 15.33 1.73 4.26
N LYS A 181 15.95 0.59 4.51
CA LYS A 181 15.42 -0.45 5.36
C LYS A 181 15.72 -0.04 6.81
N ILE A 182 14.71 0.34 7.57
CA ILE A 182 14.87 0.90 8.93
C ILE A 182 14.68 -0.14 10.01
N ILE A 183 13.96 -1.22 9.70
CA ILE A 183 13.88 -2.43 10.51
C ILE A 183 14.24 -3.57 9.56
N ASP A 184 15.26 -4.34 9.92
CA ASP A 184 15.73 -5.46 9.13
C ASP A 184 15.61 -6.75 9.96
N CYS A 185 14.52 -7.46 9.73
CA CYS A 185 14.32 -8.79 10.28
C CYS A 185 14.57 -9.80 9.17
N GLU A 186 15.48 -10.74 9.37
CA GLU A 186 15.59 -11.90 8.50
C GLU A 186 14.31 -12.74 8.68
N PRO A 187 13.73 -13.27 7.59
CA PRO A 187 12.62 -14.19 7.73
C PRO A 187 13.08 -15.39 8.52
N ASP A 188 12.39 -15.68 9.61
CA ASP A 188 12.67 -16.87 10.41
C ASP A 188 12.37 -18.11 9.56
N VAL A 189 13.42 -18.82 9.14
CA VAL A 189 13.33 -19.98 8.25
C VAL A 189 12.59 -21.16 8.93
N SER A 190 12.41 -21.08 10.25
CA SER A 190 11.77 -22.12 11.05
C SER A 190 10.24 -22.06 11.10
N ASP A 191 9.65 -20.88 10.79
CA ASP A 191 8.20 -20.65 10.94
C ASP A 191 7.44 -20.57 9.59
N SER A 192 8.05 -21.05 8.52
CA SER A 192 7.56 -20.90 7.13
C SER A 192 6.28 -21.67 6.78
N ALA A 193 5.62 -22.36 7.70
CA ALA A 193 4.50 -23.23 7.33
C ALA A 193 3.15 -22.91 7.98
N GLU A 194 3.04 -22.26 9.14
CA GLU A 194 1.73 -22.24 9.83
C GLU A 194 1.25 -20.91 10.44
N ASN A 195 2.10 -19.90 10.65
CA ASN A 195 1.70 -18.76 11.50
C ASN A 195 1.45 -17.42 10.81
N ASP A 196 1.80 -17.21 9.54
CA ASP A 196 1.78 -15.88 8.93
C ASP A 196 0.39 -15.39 8.44
N ILE A 197 -0.60 -16.25 8.32
CA ILE A 197 -1.90 -15.90 7.75
C ILE A 197 -2.81 -15.17 8.76
N TRP A 198 -2.59 -15.40 10.05
CA TRP A 198 -3.45 -14.86 11.11
C TRP A 198 -2.92 -13.59 11.77
N ASN A 199 -1.71 -13.14 11.38
CA ASN A 199 -1.04 -11.96 11.93
C ASN A 199 -1.03 -10.73 10.99
N MET A 200 -1.87 -10.73 9.94
CA MET A 200 -2.08 -9.52 9.11
C MET A 200 -3.14 -8.59 9.68
#